data_8ad85e348894e3e9b3ef7c80cd92fc30
#
_entry.id   8ad85e348894e3e9b3ef7c80cd92fc30
#
_cell.length_a   1.000
_cell.length_b   1.000
_cell.length_c   1.000
_cell.angle_alpha   90.00
_cell.angle_beta   90.00
_cell.angle_gamma   90.00
#
_symmetry.space_group_name_H-M   'P 1'
#
loop_
_entity.id
_entity.type
_entity.pdbx_description
1 polymer ?
#
loop_
_entity_poly.entity_id
_entity_poly.type
_entity_poly.pdbx_seq_one_letter_code
_entity_poly.pdbx_strand_id
1 'polypeptide(L)'
;MVRYCPDTTVLLRLQDANALPAIASLADCEFVLTDTVWDEATRKPGVGGAAKAILAGISHVVRHDFMPNEPETTIFAQLRDHYPLSKYHDGELSVIALAALHRDLVPVVFDRFGHVAACDELRRPVLTGHWFFSDLHHHHGLSAAVLDNCLTLLHAKSYPTPTWHAQPPAPPRA
;
A
#
# COMPACT_ATOMS: atom_id res chain seq x y z
N MET A 1 -1.67 -14.59 9.70
CA MET A 1 -1.58 -13.10 9.69
C MET A 1 -1.09 -12.68 8.32
N VAL A 2 -1.84 -11.87 7.59
CA VAL A 2 -1.47 -11.34 6.27
C VAL A 2 -0.65 -10.07 6.47
N ARG A 3 0.40 -9.88 5.66
CA ARG A 3 1.28 -8.71 5.76
C ARG A 3 1.15 -7.87 4.49
N TYR A 4 0.51 -6.72 4.59
CA TYR A 4 0.33 -5.79 3.48
C TYR A 4 1.47 -4.78 3.43
N CYS A 5 1.94 -4.48 2.21
CA CYS A 5 2.91 -3.42 1.96
C CYS A 5 2.25 -2.37 1.04
N PRO A 6 1.54 -1.38 1.60
CA PRO A 6 0.82 -0.37 0.83
C PRO A 6 1.74 0.77 0.38
N ASP A 7 1.43 1.34 -0.80
CA ASP A 7 2.05 2.58 -1.27
C ASP A 7 1.50 3.81 -0.53
N THR A 8 2.11 4.97 -0.76
CA THR A 8 1.69 6.23 -0.17
C THR A 8 0.26 6.61 -0.56
N THR A 9 -0.15 6.31 -1.79
CA THR A 9 -1.49 6.64 -2.29
C THR A 9 -2.56 5.90 -1.51
N VAL A 10 -2.33 4.64 -1.13
CA VAL A 10 -3.22 3.87 -0.27
C VAL A 10 -3.48 4.58 1.06
N LEU A 11 -2.41 4.99 1.75
CA LEU A 11 -2.52 5.68 3.04
C LEU A 11 -3.25 7.03 2.92
N LEU A 12 -2.94 7.77 1.86
CA LEU A 12 -3.61 9.04 1.59
C LEU A 12 -5.12 8.84 1.31
N ARG A 13 -5.51 7.75 0.64
CA ARG A 13 -6.93 7.45 0.41
C ARG A 13 -7.64 7.01 1.67
N LEU A 14 -7.00 6.21 2.51
CA LEU A 14 -7.53 5.89 3.83
C LEU A 14 -7.75 7.16 4.67
N GLN A 15 -6.83 8.11 4.59
CA GLN A 15 -6.94 9.38 5.28
C GLN A 15 -8.08 10.25 4.71
N ASP A 16 -8.15 10.40 3.38
CA ASP A 16 -9.21 11.16 2.69
C ASP A 16 -10.62 10.58 3.00
N ALA A 17 -10.71 9.25 3.17
CA ALA A 17 -11.94 8.56 3.56
C ALA A 17 -12.25 8.63 5.07
N ASN A 18 -11.41 9.28 5.86
CA ASN A 18 -11.47 9.23 7.33
C ASN A 18 -11.39 7.80 7.90
N ALA A 19 -10.77 6.90 7.14
CA ALA A 19 -10.70 5.47 7.42
C ALA A 19 -9.38 5.05 8.10
N LEU A 20 -8.39 5.93 8.14
CA LEU A 20 -7.08 5.60 8.71
C LEU A 20 -7.16 5.10 10.17
N PRO A 21 -8.00 5.68 11.06
CA PRO A 21 -8.16 5.15 12.41
C PRO A 21 -8.78 3.74 12.46
N ALA A 22 -9.56 3.36 11.44
CA ALA A 22 -10.18 2.03 11.39
C ALA A 22 -9.15 0.91 11.22
N ILE A 23 -7.95 1.21 10.73
CA ILE A 23 -6.86 0.23 10.65
C ILE A 23 -6.55 -0.33 12.04
N ALA A 24 -6.64 0.47 13.10
CA ALA A 24 -6.34 0.03 14.46
C ALA A 24 -7.22 -1.13 14.98
N SER A 25 -8.41 -1.29 14.39
CA SER A 25 -9.37 -2.35 14.76
C SER A 25 -9.30 -3.59 13.87
N LEU A 26 -8.43 -3.61 12.86
CA LEU A 26 -8.30 -4.76 11.98
C LEU A 26 -7.61 -5.92 12.71
N ALA A 27 -8.02 -7.15 12.38
CA ALA A 27 -7.49 -8.36 12.96
C ALA A 27 -6.68 -9.16 11.93
N ASP A 28 -5.73 -9.95 12.41
CA ASP A 28 -4.97 -10.92 11.62
C ASP A 28 -4.23 -10.34 10.40
N CYS A 29 -3.92 -9.05 10.43
CA CYS A 29 -3.11 -8.39 9.41
C CYS A 29 -2.06 -7.45 10.01
N GLU A 30 -1.01 -7.21 9.25
CA GLU A 30 0.07 -6.26 9.55
C GLU A 30 0.28 -5.35 8.35
N PHE A 31 0.59 -4.08 8.59
CA PHE A 31 0.94 -3.10 7.58
C PHE A 31 2.42 -2.79 7.68
N VAL A 32 3.19 -3.19 6.69
CA VAL A 32 4.63 -2.90 6.61
C VAL A 32 4.83 -1.70 5.71
N LEU A 33 5.23 -0.58 6.29
CA LEU A 33 5.44 0.68 5.59
C LEU A 33 6.94 0.89 5.39
N THR A 34 7.39 1.07 4.16
CA THR A 34 8.76 1.51 3.92
C THR A 34 8.98 2.90 4.51
N ASP A 35 10.21 3.24 4.84
CA ASP A 35 10.57 4.58 5.31
C ASP A 35 10.14 5.67 4.32
N THR A 36 10.28 5.41 3.02
CA THR A 36 9.84 6.32 1.95
C THR A 36 8.33 6.56 2.01
N VAL A 37 7.52 5.50 2.08
CA VAL A 37 6.06 5.60 2.21
C VAL A 37 5.66 6.31 3.50
N TRP A 38 6.31 5.97 4.61
CA TRP A 38 6.10 6.63 5.89
C TRP A 38 6.35 8.13 5.81
N ASP A 39 7.49 8.51 5.24
CA ASP A 39 7.91 9.90 5.12
C ASP A 39 6.98 10.71 4.20
N GLU A 40 6.61 10.16 3.05
CA GLU A 40 5.67 10.81 2.13
C GLU A 40 4.29 11.01 2.76
N ALA A 41 3.74 9.99 3.44
CA ALA A 41 2.43 10.07 4.08
C ALA A 41 2.41 11.03 5.26
N THR A 42 3.51 11.12 6.03
CA THR A 42 3.57 11.90 7.27
C THR A 42 4.09 13.33 7.08
N ARG A 43 4.73 13.63 5.96
CA ARG A 43 5.23 14.99 5.63
C ARG A 43 4.24 15.83 4.85
N LYS A 44 3.12 15.30 4.40
CA LYS A 44 2.14 16.05 3.60
C LYS A 44 1.62 17.25 4.38
N PRO A 45 1.75 18.49 3.85
CA PRO A 45 1.29 19.69 4.54
C PRO A 45 -0.19 19.63 4.90
N GLY A 46 -0.52 20.03 6.12
CA GLY A 46 -1.90 20.11 6.62
C GLY A 46 -2.50 18.81 7.16
N VAL A 47 -1.98 17.65 6.75
CA VAL A 47 -2.57 16.35 7.12
C VAL A 47 -1.55 15.34 7.67
N GLY A 48 -0.28 15.47 7.31
CA GLY A 48 0.76 14.50 7.66
C GLY A 48 1.00 14.32 9.17
N GLY A 49 0.88 15.39 9.94
CA GLY A 49 1.04 15.31 11.40
C GLY A 49 -0.02 14.43 12.06
N ALA A 50 -1.29 14.53 11.62
CA ALA A 50 -2.37 13.68 12.11
C ALA A 50 -2.17 12.22 11.67
N ALA A 51 -1.77 11.99 10.41
CA ALA A 51 -1.47 10.66 9.91
C ALA A 51 -0.34 9.99 10.72
N LYS A 52 0.74 10.73 11.01
CA LYS A 52 1.85 10.25 11.83
C LYS A 52 1.40 9.78 13.21
N ALA A 53 0.59 10.60 13.89
CA ALA A 53 0.10 10.28 15.23
C ALA A 53 -0.77 9.02 15.22
N ILE A 54 -1.65 8.88 14.21
CA ILE A 54 -2.52 7.71 14.07
C ILE A 54 -1.67 6.46 13.80
N LEU A 55 -0.82 6.48 12.75
CA LEU A 55 -0.02 5.32 12.36
C LEU A 55 0.94 4.85 13.45
N ALA A 56 1.57 5.79 14.16
CA ALA A 56 2.48 5.46 15.26
C ALA A 56 1.77 4.83 16.47
N GLY A 57 0.45 5.03 16.61
CA GLY A 57 -0.36 4.45 17.68
C GLY A 57 -0.91 3.06 17.37
N ILE A 58 -0.74 2.54 16.15
CA ILE A 58 -1.29 1.25 15.72
C ILE A 58 -0.22 0.17 15.83
N SER A 59 -0.43 -0.81 16.70
CA SER A 59 0.59 -1.84 17.05
C SER A 59 0.95 -2.78 15.88
N HIS A 60 0.08 -2.94 14.91
CA HIS A 60 0.31 -3.78 13.73
C HIS A 60 0.69 -2.97 12.47
N VAL A 61 1.08 -1.71 12.65
CA VAL A 61 1.77 -0.91 11.64
C VAL A 61 3.26 -0.91 11.98
N VAL A 62 4.05 -1.48 11.09
CA VAL A 62 5.50 -1.62 11.24
C VAL A 62 6.19 -0.78 10.19
N ARG A 63 7.14 0.05 10.61
CA ARG A 63 8.01 0.77 9.69
C ARG A 63 9.23 -0.09 9.37
N HIS A 64 9.55 -0.18 8.08
CA HIS A 64 10.74 -0.84 7.56
C HIS A 64 11.67 0.22 6.96
N ASP A 65 12.80 0.44 7.59
CA ASP A 65 13.81 1.40 7.14
C ASP A 65 14.79 0.74 6.17
N PHE A 66 15.03 1.35 5.02
CA PHE A 66 16.02 0.89 4.04
C PHE A 66 17.41 1.31 4.51
N MET A 67 18.20 0.34 4.95
CA MET A 67 19.54 0.60 5.41
C MET A 67 20.56 0.58 4.28
N PRO A 68 21.59 1.44 4.32
CA PRO A 68 22.68 1.38 3.32
C PRO A 68 23.29 -0.01 3.23
N ASN A 69 23.57 -0.47 2.02
CA ASN A 69 24.13 -1.78 1.68
C ASN A 69 23.19 -2.98 1.88
N GLU A 70 21.93 -2.80 2.22
CA GLU A 70 20.97 -3.89 2.18
C GLU A 70 20.43 -4.16 0.75
N PRO A 71 20.00 -5.40 0.49
CA PRO A 71 19.51 -5.77 -0.85
C PRO A 71 18.35 -4.92 -1.34
N GLU A 72 17.43 -4.52 -0.43
CA GLU A 72 16.28 -3.67 -0.72
C GLU A 72 16.70 -2.32 -1.28
N THR A 73 17.72 -1.71 -0.67
CA THR A 73 18.25 -0.41 -1.10
C THR A 73 18.87 -0.50 -2.49
N THR A 74 19.55 -1.61 -2.78
CA THR A 74 20.12 -1.86 -4.11
C THR A 74 19.02 -2.01 -5.16
N ILE A 75 18.00 -2.82 -4.88
CA ILE A 75 16.85 -3.00 -5.80
C ILE A 75 16.11 -1.67 -6.00
N PHE A 76 15.88 -0.92 -4.92
CA PHE A 76 15.23 0.38 -5.00
C PHE A 76 15.99 1.36 -5.90
N ALA A 77 17.32 1.43 -5.77
CA ALA A 77 18.15 2.25 -6.64
C ALA A 77 18.05 1.82 -8.12
N GLN A 78 18.10 0.51 -8.41
CA GLN A 78 17.92 -0.01 -9.75
C GLN A 78 16.56 0.32 -10.37
N LEU A 79 15.48 0.21 -9.55
CA LEU A 79 14.13 0.58 -9.98
C LEU A 79 14.04 2.08 -10.30
N ARG A 80 14.63 2.95 -9.49
CA ARG A 80 14.67 4.40 -9.75
C ARG A 80 15.40 4.76 -11.04
N ASP A 81 16.46 4.01 -11.38
CA ASP A 81 17.20 4.20 -12.61
C ASP A 81 16.40 3.71 -13.83
N HIS A 82 15.59 2.68 -13.66
CA HIS A 82 14.78 2.08 -14.73
C HIS A 82 13.46 2.82 -14.97
N TYR A 83 12.79 3.26 -13.91
CA TYR A 83 11.46 3.89 -13.95
C TYR A 83 11.57 5.42 -13.76
N PRO A 84 11.18 6.24 -14.77
CA PRO A 84 11.33 7.68 -14.67
C PRO A 84 10.38 8.28 -13.63
N LEU A 85 10.92 9.08 -12.72
CA LEU A 85 10.18 9.74 -11.65
C LEU A 85 9.09 10.73 -12.13
N SER A 86 9.05 11.04 -13.42
CA SER A 86 7.94 11.78 -14.03
C SER A 86 6.62 11.00 -14.09
N LYS A 87 6.67 9.68 -13.92
CA LYS A 87 5.51 8.77 -13.98
C LYS A 87 5.38 7.89 -12.75
N TYR A 88 6.46 7.69 -12.02
CA TYR A 88 6.52 6.80 -10.87
C TYR A 88 6.99 7.56 -9.64
N HIS A 89 6.48 7.21 -8.49
CA HIS A 89 6.85 7.84 -7.23
C HIS A 89 7.75 6.91 -6.40
N ASP A 90 8.61 7.51 -5.58
CA ASP A 90 9.54 6.75 -4.75
C ASP A 90 8.81 5.79 -3.80
N GLY A 91 7.64 6.16 -3.29
CA GLY A 91 6.81 5.28 -2.45
C GLY A 91 6.44 3.97 -3.14
N GLU A 92 5.98 4.02 -4.41
CA GLU A 92 5.63 2.83 -5.19
C GLU A 92 6.85 1.94 -5.44
N LEU A 93 7.97 2.55 -5.86
CA LEU A 93 9.21 1.82 -6.15
C LEU A 93 9.79 1.17 -4.89
N SER A 94 9.65 1.81 -3.73
CA SER A 94 10.10 1.25 -2.46
C SER A 94 9.26 0.03 -2.04
N VAL A 95 7.94 0.05 -2.28
CA VAL A 95 7.06 -1.11 -2.08
C VAL A 95 7.48 -2.27 -2.98
N ILE A 96 7.78 -2.02 -4.25
CA ILE A 96 8.25 -3.04 -5.19
C ILE A 96 9.57 -3.63 -4.71
N ALA A 97 10.53 -2.80 -4.32
CA ALA A 97 11.84 -3.24 -3.84
C ALA A 97 11.73 -4.15 -2.62
N LEU A 98 10.95 -3.75 -1.62
CA LEU A 98 10.74 -4.55 -0.41
C LEU A 98 10.01 -5.87 -0.74
N ALA A 99 8.95 -5.80 -1.52
CA ALA A 99 8.16 -6.97 -1.90
C ALA A 99 8.91 -7.97 -2.79
N ALA A 100 9.94 -7.54 -3.53
CA ALA A 100 10.76 -8.42 -4.35
C ALA A 100 11.55 -9.43 -3.50
N LEU A 101 11.97 -9.04 -2.32
CA LEU A 101 12.74 -9.87 -1.38
C LEU A 101 11.85 -10.61 -0.38
N HIS A 102 10.76 -10.00 0.03
CA HIS A 102 9.85 -10.54 1.03
C HIS A 102 8.57 -11.07 0.39
N ARG A 103 8.58 -12.34 0.01
CA ARG A 103 7.44 -12.98 -0.70
C ARG A 103 6.18 -13.14 0.14
N ASP A 104 6.30 -13.05 1.45
CA ASP A 104 5.20 -13.04 2.42
C ASP A 104 4.45 -11.70 2.48
N LEU A 105 5.05 -10.63 1.95
CA LEU A 105 4.39 -9.32 1.83
C LEU A 105 3.44 -9.31 0.63
N VAL A 106 2.24 -8.77 0.85
CA VAL A 106 1.24 -8.50 -0.20
C VAL A 106 1.38 -7.04 -0.62
N PRO A 107 1.96 -6.74 -1.79
CA PRO A 107 2.10 -5.36 -2.26
C PRO A 107 0.73 -4.79 -2.63
N VAL A 108 0.48 -3.53 -2.22
CA VAL A 108 -0.76 -2.81 -2.50
C VAL A 108 -0.41 -1.49 -3.17
N VAL A 109 -0.72 -1.37 -4.46
CA VAL A 109 -0.36 -0.20 -5.28
C VAL A 109 -1.60 0.30 -6.02
N PHE A 110 -1.96 1.56 -5.79
CA PHE A 110 -3.19 2.14 -6.34
C PHE A 110 -2.97 2.88 -7.65
N ASP A 111 -1.79 3.46 -7.84
CA ASP A 111 -1.48 4.13 -9.09
C ASP A 111 -1.39 3.12 -10.24
N ARG A 112 -1.91 3.52 -11.41
CA ARG A 112 -1.93 2.63 -12.58
C ARG A 112 -0.54 2.23 -13.06
N PHE A 113 0.36 3.20 -13.14
CA PHE A 113 1.71 2.94 -13.64
C PHE A 113 2.51 2.14 -12.63
N GLY A 114 2.46 2.52 -11.36
CA GLY A 114 3.08 1.78 -10.26
C GLY A 114 2.56 0.35 -10.16
N HIS A 115 1.26 0.13 -10.36
CA HIS A 115 0.68 -1.21 -10.34
C HIS A 115 1.18 -2.08 -11.50
N VAL A 116 1.26 -1.54 -12.72
CA VAL A 116 1.82 -2.28 -13.87
C VAL A 116 3.28 -2.62 -13.61
N ALA A 117 4.09 -1.65 -13.18
CA ALA A 117 5.49 -1.90 -12.83
C ALA A 117 5.63 -2.99 -11.75
N ALA A 118 4.80 -2.93 -10.69
CA ALA A 118 4.82 -3.93 -9.64
C ALA A 118 4.48 -5.34 -10.15
N CYS A 119 3.48 -5.47 -11.03
CA CYS A 119 3.14 -6.75 -11.65
C CYS A 119 4.28 -7.30 -12.52
N ASP A 120 4.92 -6.44 -13.31
CA ASP A 120 6.01 -6.81 -14.21
C ASP A 120 7.27 -7.25 -13.43
N GLU A 121 7.63 -6.50 -12.39
CA GLU A 121 8.82 -6.79 -11.58
C GLU A 121 8.63 -7.99 -10.66
N LEU A 122 7.49 -8.06 -9.96
CA LEU A 122 7.27 -9.08 -8.95
C LEU A 122 6.77 -10.40 -9.53
N ARG A 123 6.16 -10.38 -10.71
CA ARG A 123 5.55 -11.54 -11.37
C ARG A 123 4.61 -12.34 -10.46
N ARG A 124 3.87 -11.62 -9.62
CA ARG A 124 2.89 -12.15 -8.68
C ARG A 124 1.75 -11.14 -8.49
N PRO A 125 0.63 -11.55 -7.87
CA PRO A 125 -0.49 -10.65 -7.62
C PRO A 125 -0.08 -9.43 -6.80
N VAL A 126 -0.55 -8.26 -7.27
CA VAL A 126 -0.44 -6.96 -6.59
C VAL A 126 -1.86 -6.47 -6.38
N LEU A 127 -2.21 -6.07 -5.16
CA LEU A 127 -3.55 -5.58 -4.88
C LEU A 127 -3.71 -4.13 -5.35
N THR A 128 -4.91 -3.84 -5.87
CA THR A 128 -5.36 -2.48 -6.14
C THR A 128 -6.38 -2.06 -5.08
N GLY A 129 -6.76 -0.77 -5.08
CA GLY A 129 -7.61 -0.19 -4.08
C GLY A 129 -8.91 -0.94 -3.80
N HIS A 130 -9.64 -1.34 -4.84
CA HIS A 130 -10.90 -2.06 -4.68
C HIS A 130 -10.71 -3.43 -4.03
N TRP A 131 -9.74 -4.19 -4.51
CA TRP A 131 -9.44 -5.52 -3.97
C TRP A 131 -8.90 -5.45 -2.55
N PHE A 132 -8.04 -4.48 -2.28
CA PHE A 132 -7.48 -4.28 -0.95
C PHE A 132 -8.57 -3.97 0.09
N PHE A 133 -9.44 -2.99 -0.19
CA PHE A 133 -10.50 -2.65 0.76
C PHE A 133 -11.54 -3.76 0.93
N SER A 134 -11.86 -4.48 -0.15
CA SER A 134 -12.73 -5.65 -0.07
C SER A 134 -12.08 -6.77 0.77
N ASP A 135 -10.79 -7.00 0.63
CA ASP A 135 -10.04 -7.98 1.41
C ASP A 135 -10.04 -7.62 2.90
N LEU A 136 -9.76 -6.35 3.22
CA LEU A 136 -9.84 -5.85 4.60
C LEU A 136 -11.24 -6.03 5.21
N HIS A 137 -12.29 -5.81 4.42
CA HIS A 137 -13.67 -6.00 4.89
C HIS A 137 -14.01 -7.47 5.15
N HIS A 138 -13.73 -8.33 4.18
CA HIS A 138 -14.14 -9.73 4.26
C HIS A 138 -13.30 -10.58 5.22
N HIS A 139 -12.05 -10.23 5.42
CA HIS A 139 -11.10 -11.07 6.15
C HIS A 139 -10.52 -10.44 7.41
N HIS A 140 -10.57 -9.11 7.54
CA HIS A 140 -9.87 -8.40 8.62
C HIS A 140 -10.76 -7.48 9.47
N GLY A 141 -12.07 -7.48 9.21
CA GLY A 141 -13.04 -6.79 10.05
C GLY A 141 -13.22 -5.30 9.74
N LEU A 142 -12.80 -4.81 8.58
CA LEU A 142 -13.15 -3.45 8.15
C LEU A 142 -14.67 -3.33 8.04
N SER A 143 -15.26 -2.33 8.69
CA SER A 143 -16.71 -2.15 8.66
C SER A 143 -17.23 -1.81 7.26
N ALA A 144 -18.47 -2.23 6.95
CA ALA A 144 -19.12 -1.93 5.66
C ALA A 144 -19.20 -0.42 5.40
N ALA A 145 -19.49 0.38 6.41
CA ALA A 145 -19.56 1.85 6.28
C ALA A 145 -18.20 2.46 5.87
N VAL A 146 -17.09 1.96 6.42
CA VAL A 146 -15.75 2.41 6.04
C VAL A 146 -15.41 1.95 4.63
N LEU A 147 -15.75 0.70 4.28
CA LEU A 147 -15.59 0.18 2.92
C LEU A 147 -16.32 1.07 1.91
N ASP A 148 -17.60 1.39 2.14
CA ASP A 148 -18.41 2.22 1.24
C ASP A 148 -17.79 3.62 1.05
N ASN A 149 -17.29 4.23 2.12
CA ASN A 149 -16.59 5.51 2.04
C ASN A 149 -15.32 5.42 1.18
N CYS A 150 -14.50 4.38 1.38
CA CYS A 150 -13.29 4.15 0.59
C CYS A 150 -13.62 3.93 -0.89
N LEU A 151 -14.61 3.10 -1.20
CA LEU A 151 -15.02 2.80 -2.58
C LEU A 151 -15.61 4.05 -3.26
N THR A 152 -16.44 4.82 -2.56
CA THR A 152 -16.99 6.08 -3.06
C THR A 152 -15.88 7.06 -3.45
N LEU A 153 -14.86 7.20 -2.63
CA LEU A 153 -13.70 8.04 -2.93
C LEU A 153 -12.88 7.55 -4.13
N LEU A 154 -12.69 6.25 -4.27
CA LEU A 154 -12.01 5.67 -5.42
C LEU A 154 -12.77 5.97 -6.72
N HIS A 155 -14.10 5.82 -6.72
CA HIS A 155 -14.96 6.15 -7.86
C HIS A 155 -14.92 7.65 -8.19
N ALA A 156 -15.05 8.52 -7.19
CA ALA A 156 -15.05 9.98 -7.39
C ALA A 156 -13.74 10.51 -7.99
N LYS A 157 -12.62 9.84 -7.74
CA LYS A 157 -11.30 10.23 -8.26
C LYS A 157 -10.94 9.52 -9.58
N SER A 158 -11.90 8.88 -10.23
CA SER A 158 -11.71 8.19 -11.53
C SER A 158 -10.56 7.16 -11.52
N TYR A 159 -10.28 6.55 -10.37
CA TYR A 159 -9.45 5.36 -10.37
C TYR A 159 -10.23 4.28 -11.10
N PRO A 160 -9.77 3.82 -12.28
CA PRO A 160 -10.51 2.83 -13.02
C PRO A 160 -10.69 1.59 -12.16
N THR A 161 -11.92 1.10 -12.06
CA THR A 161 -12.11 -0.29 -11.65
C THR A 161 -11.30 -1.11 -12.64
N PRO A 162 -10.27 -1.85 -12.21
CA PRO A 162 -9.43 -2.55 -13.17
C PRO A 162 -10.26 -3.65 -13.83
N THR A 163 -10.79 -3.37 -15.00
CA THR A 163 -11.47 -4.38 -15.83
C THR A 163 -10.48 -5.37 -16.45
N TRP A 164 -9.19 -5.10 -16.33
CA TRP A 164 -8.11 -5.84 -16.97
C TRP A 164 -7.37 -6.82 -16.03
N HIS A 165 -7.74 -6.87 -14.76
CA HIS A 165 -7.23 -7.89 -13.85
C HIS A 165 -8.36 -8.85 -13.49
N ALA A 166 -8.22 -10.08 -13.96
CA ALA A 166 -8.91 -11.19 -13.33
C ALA A 166 -8.69 -11.10 -11.82
N GLN A 167 -9.71 -11.41 -11.04
CA GLN A 167 -9.67 -11.44 -9.59
C GLN A 167 -8.32 -12.02 -9.14
N PRO A 168 -7.49 -11.27 -8.41
CA PRO A 168 -6.23 -11.83 -7.93
C PRO A 168 -6.58 -13.10 -7.15
N PRO A 169 -5.80 -14.17 -7.32
CA PRO A 169 -5.98 -15.35 -6.48
C PRO A 169 -5.92 -14.90 -5.03
N ALA A 170 -6.80 -15.46 -4.20
CA ALA A 170 -6.78 -15.19 -2.77
C ALA A 170 -5.33 -15.31 -2.26
N PRO A 171 -4.85 -14.37 -1.43
CA PRO A 171 -3.50 -14.46 -0.88
C PRO A 171 -3.31 -15.83 -0.26
N PRO A 172 -2.11 -16.42 -0.36
CA PRO A 172 -1.87 -17.73 0.22
C PRO A 172 -2.22 -17.68 1.70
N ARG A 173 -3.22 -18.45 2.08
CA ARG A 173 -3.53 -18.63 3.50
C ARG A 173 -2.31 -19.32 4.12
N ALA A 174 -1.71 -18.65 5.11
CA ALA A 174 -0.63 -19.23 5.91
C ALA A 174 -1.10 -20.46 6.66
#